data_168ed5a2084c37b96c3d83aeff18bcd9
#
_entry.id   168ed5a2084c37b96c3d83aeff18bcd9
#
_cell.length_a   1.000
_cell.length_b   1.000
_cell.length_c   1.000
_cell.angle_alpha   90.00
_cell.angle_beta   90.00
_cell.angle_gamma   90.00
#
_symmetry.space_group_name_H-M   'P 1'
#
loop_
_entity.id
_entity.type
_entity.pdbx_description
1 polymer ?
#
loop_
_entity_poly.entity_id
_entity_poly.type
_entity_poly.pdbx_seq_one_letter_code
_entity_poly.pdbx_strand_id
1 'polypeptide(L)'
;MNKPTILVVEDDSSVRSLITTTLKAHGYKFLTAANGEMAVMMASSHNPDIMLLDLGLPDIDGVEVIRRIREWSNLPIIVLSARSEDSDKIEALD
;
A
#
# COMPACT_ATOMS: atom_id res chain seq x y z
N MET A 1 -1.54 -18.87 14.84
CA MET A 1 -2.32 -18.13 13.85
C MET A 1 -1.48 -17.07 13.20
N ASN A 2 -1.50 -17.05 11.90
CA ASN A 2 -0.73 -16.07 11.17
C ASN A 2 -1.53 -14.80 10.98
N LYS A 3 -0.90 -13.68 11.32
CA LYS A 3 -1.48 -12.38 10.99
C LYS A 3 -1.22 -12.09 9.51
N PRO A 4 -2.10 -11.34 8.87
CA PRO A 4 -1.86 -10.97 7.48
C PRO A 4 -0.62 -10.08 7.35
N THR A 5 0.01 -10.17 6.20
CA THR A 5 1.13 -9.31 5.86
C THR A 5 0.59 -8.14 5.03
N ILE A 6 0.92 -6.93 5.44
CA ILE A 6 0.41 -5.72 4.82
C ILE A 6 1.54 -5.01 4.11
N LEU A 7 1.35 -4.72 2.83
CA LEU A 7 2.32 -3.93 2.07
C LEU A 7 1.90 -2.47 2.12
N VAL A 8 2.76 -1.64 2.68
CA VAL A 8 2.49 -0.20 2.82
C VAL A 8 3.25 0.54 1.74
N VAL A 9 2.53 1.18 0.84
CA VAL A 9 3.12 1.92 -0.27
C VAL A 9 2.90 3.40 -0.05
N GLU A 10 3.96 4.08 0.38
CA GLU A 10 3.91 5.48 0.75
C GLU A 10 5.30 6.09 0.59
N ASP A 11 5.39 7.18 -0.17
CA ASP A 11 6.69 7.82 -0.42
C ASP A 11 7.13 8.74 0.72
N ASP A 12 6.19 9.28 1.49
CA ASP A 12 6.53 10.14 2.62
C ASP A 12 6.97 9.28 3.80
N SER A 13 8.22 9.45 4.23
CA SER A 13 8.76 8.60 5.28
C SER A 13 8.07 8.79 6.62
N SER A 14 7.58 10.00 6.91
CA SER A 14 6.87 10.26 8.16
C SER A 14 5.53 9.55 8.20
N VAL A 15 4.80 9.62 7.10
CA VAL A 15 3.50 8.96 6.99
C VAL A 15 3.69 7.45 7.01
N ARG A 16 4.68 6.96 6.26
CA ARG A 16 4.98 5.53 6.23
C ARG A 16 5.32 5.01 7.62
N SER A 17 6.13 5.77 8.35
CA SER A 17 6.53 5.40 9.70
C SER A 17 5.34 5.35 10.66
N LEU A 18 4.43 6.31 10.53
CA LEU A 18 3.23 6.33 11.35
C LEU A 18 2.38 5.08 11.11
N ILE A 19 2.18 4.74 9.84
CA ILE A 19 1.37 3.58 9.48
C ILE A 19 2.02 2.30 10.00
N THR A 20 3.32 2.13 9.76
CA THR A 20 4.00 0.90 10.16
C THR A 20 4.10 0.77 11.66
N THR A 21 4.28 1.87 12.38
CA THR A 21 4.29 1.84 13.84
C THR A 21 2.94 1.37 14.37
N THR A 22 1.85 1.85 13.77
CA THR A 22 0.52 1.44 14.16
C THR A 22 0.30 -0.05 13.89
N LEU A 23 0.71 -0.52 12.72
CA LEU A 23 0.57 -1.93 12.38
C LEU A 23 1.37 -2.81 13.34
N LYS A 24 2.58 -2.39 13.64
CA LYS A 24 3.43 -3.14 14.55
C LYS A 24 2.81 -3.23 15.93
N ALA A 25 2.21 -2.14 16.40
CA ALA A 25 1.58 -2.11 17.71
C ALA A 25 0.42 -3.10 17.81
N HIS A 26 -0.21 -3.41 16.68
CA HIS A 26 -1.31 -4.38 16.63
C HIS A 26 -0.85 -5.78 16.23
N GLY A 27 0.46 -6.00 16.13
CA GLY A 27 1.01 -7.31 15.86
C GLY A 27 0.96 -7.75 14.42
N TYR A 28 0.69 -6.84 13.49
CA TYR A 28 0.69 -7.19 12.07
C TYR A 28 2.09 -7.20 11.49
N LYS A 29 2.31 -8.07 10.53
CA LYS A 29 3.52 -8.05 9.73
C LYS A 29 3.33 -7.05 8.61
N PHE A 30 4.41 -6.40 8.21
CA PHE A 30 4.31 -5.43 7.12
C PHE A 30 5.58 -5.40 6.29
N LEU A 31 5.39 -4.93 5.06
CA LEU A 31 6.47 -4.63 4.13
C LEU A 31 6.24 -3.20 3.68
N THR A 32 7.29 -2.54 3.22
CA THR A 32 7.15 -1.16 2.76
C THR A 32 7.68 -0.98 1.35
N ALA A 33 7.10 -0.03 0.63
CA ALA A 33 7.59 0.38 -0.67
C ALA A 33 7.44 1.89 -0.76
N ALA A 34 8.46 2.56 -1.25
CA ALA A 34 8.46 4.02 -1.30
C ALA A 34 8.00 4.56 -2.65
N ASN A 35 7.76 3.69 -3.61
CA ASN A 35 7.31 4.11 -4.94
C ASN A 35 6.53 2.97 -5.60
N GLY A 36 5.95 3.27 -6.77
CA GLY A 36 5.07 2.32 -7.42
C GLY A 36 5.77 1.12 -8.04
N GLU A 37 6.95 1.33 -8.61
CA GLU A 37 7.71 0.22 -9.18
C GLU A 37 8.06 -0.79 -8.10
N MET A 38 8.51 -0.30 -6.96
CA MET A 38 8.84 -1.15 -5.85
C MET A 38 7.61 -1.87 -5.31
N ALA A 39 6.47 -1.18 -5.31
CA ALA A 39 5.23 -1.78 -4.85
C ALA A 39 4.85 -2.99 -5.69
N VAL A 40 4.94 -2.87 -7.00
CA VAL A 40 4.61 -3.99 -7.89
C VAL A 40 5.59 -5.14 -7.67
N MET A 41 6.87 -4.83 -7.56
CA MET A 41 7.89 -5.85 -7.31
C MET A 41 7.65 -6.57 -5.98
N MET A 42 7.40 -5.81 -4.92
CA MET A 42 7.18 -6.40 -3.60
C MET A 42 5.91 -7.25 -3.58
N ALA A 43 4.86 -6.79 -4.25
CA ALA A 43 3.62 -7.54 -4.32
C ALA A 43 3.82 -8.89 -4.99
N SER A 44 4.61 -8.93 -6.05
CA SER A 44 4.82 -10.19 -6.78
C SER A 44 5.79 -11.11 -6.05
N SER A 45 6.80 -10.56 -5.37
CA SER A 45 7.83 -11.40 -4.77
C SER A 45 7.48 -11.87 -3.35
N HIS A 46 6.66 -11.12 -2.62
CA HIS A 46 6.36 -11.43 -1.22
C HIS A 46 4.92 -11.83 -0.96
N ASN A 47 4.05 -11.72 -1.94
CA ASN A 47 2.63 -12.10 -1.82
C ASN A 47 1.97 -11.58 -0.55
N PRO A 48 1.93 -10.25 -0.35
CA PRO A 48 1.24 -9.71 0.82
C PRO A 48 -0.25 -10.02 0.75
N ASP A 49 -0.90 -9.95 1.89
CA ASP A 49 -2.32 -10.26 1.98
C ASP A 49 -3.19 -9.04 1.67
N ILE A 50 -2.63 -7.85 1.84
CA ILE A 50 -3.36 -6.61 1.60
C ILE A 50 -2.34 -5.51 1.30
N MET A 51 -2.75 -4.52 0.51
CA MET A 51 -1.91 -3.38 0.18
C MET A 51 -2.58 -2.08 0.63
N LEU A 52 -1.84 -1.22 1.28
CA LEU A 52 -2.25 0.15 1.56
C LEU A 52 -1.49 1.03 0.58
N LEU A 53 -2.20 1.75 -0.25
CA LEU A 53 -1.59 2.43 -1.39
C LEU A 53 -1.90 3.92 -1.41
N ASP A 54 -0.85 4.73 -1.39
CA ASP A 54 -0.97 6.16 -1.63
C ASP A 54 -0.94 6.40 -3.14
N LEU A 55 -1.89 7.18 -3.64
CA LEU A 55 -1.97 7.43 -5.07
C LEU A 55 -0.93 8.43 -5.57
N GLY A 56 -0.43 9.29 -4.70
CA GLY A 56 0.51 10.34 -5.10
C GLY A 56 1.96 9.88 -5.09
N LEU A 57 2.26 8.79 -5.76
CA LEU A 57 3.62 8.26 -5.80
C LEU A 57 4.50 9.03 -6.79
N PRO A 58 5.83 9.04 -6.55
CA PRO A 58 6.72 9.87 -7.37
C PRO A 58 7.03 9.32 -8.75
N ASP A 59 6.92 8.01 -8.96
CA ASP A 59 7.35 7.40 -10.22
C ASP A 59 6.18 7.05 -11.14
N ILE A 60 5.21 6.28 -10.66
CA ILE A 60 4.03 5.94 -11.45
C ILE A 60 2.79 6.22 -10.63
N ASP A 61 1.71 6.50 -11.33
CA ASP A 61 0.43 6.76 -10.71
C ASP A 61 -0.02 5.52 -9.92
N GLY A 62 -0.60 5.73 -8.75
CA GLY A 62 -1.13 4.63 -7.96
C GLY A 62 -2.17 3.82 -8.71
N VAL A 63 -2.95 4.46 -9.58
CA VAL A 63 -3.93 3.76 -10.41
C VAL A 63 -3.21 2.77 -11.34
N GLU A 64 -2.05 3.16 -11.86
CA GLU A 64 -1.28 2.26 -12.71
C GLU A 64 -0.74 1.07 -11.90
N VAL A 65 -0.37 1.29 -10.63
CA VAL A 65 0.04 0.19 -9.76
C VAL A 65 -1.10 -0.82 -9.62
N ILE A 66 -2.30 -0.32 -9.39
CA ILE A 66 -3.47 -1.20 -9.27
C ILE A 66 -3.68 -1.98 -10.56
N ARG A 67 -3.61 -1.30 -11.70
CA ARG A 67 -3.81 -1.95 -12.99
C ARG A 67 -2.83 -3.08 -13.21
N ARG A 68 -1.56 -2.85 -12.92
CA ARG A 68 -0.52 -3.86 -13.10
C ARG A 68 -0.75 -5.06 -12.18
N ILE A 69 -1.13 -4.80 -10.95
CA ILE A 69 -1.35 -5.89 -10.00
C ILE A 69 -2.58 -6.71 -10.39
N ARG A 70 -3.64 -6.04 -10.86
CA ARG A 70 -4.87 -6.73 -11.24
C ARG A 70 -4.70 -7.66 -12.45
N GLU A 71 -3.60 -7.55 -13.19
CA GLU A 71 -3.33 -8.47 -14.29
C GLU A 71 -3.04 -9.88 -13.79
N TRP A 72 -2.60 -10.04 -12.55
CA TRP A 72 -2.22 -11.35 -12.03
C TRP A 72 -2.69 -11.63 -10.60
N SER A 73 -3.37 -10.70 -9.96
CA SER A 73 -3.75 -10.90 -8.56
C SER A 73 -5.02 -10.13 -8.22
N ASN A 74 -5.80 -10.70 -7.31
CA ASN A 74 -6.95 -10.04 -6.72
C ASN A 74 -6.64 -9.50 -5.33
N LEU A 75 -5.39 -9.21 -5.07
CA LEU A 75 -4.92 -8.65 -3.81
C LEU A 75 -5.79 -7.47 -3.38
N PRO A 76 -6.37 -7.52 -2.17
CA PRO A 76 -7.13 -6.37 -1.68
C PRO A 76 -6.24 -5.14 -1.56
N ILE A 77 -6.72 -4.02 -2.09
CA ILE A 77 -5.98 -2.76 -2.09
C ILE A 77 -6.85 -1.68 -1.48
N ILE A 78 -6.33 -1.04 -0.44
CA ILE A 78 -6.99 0.09 0.19
C ILE A 78 -6.22 1.34 -0.20
N VAL A 79 -6.92 2.28 -0.84
CA VAL A 79 -6.30 3.50 -1.33
C VAL A 79 -6.39 4.58 -0.26
N LEU A 80 -5.26 5.21 0.02
CA LEU A 80 -5.16 6.30 0.96
C LEU A 80 -5.09 7.60 0.18
N SER A 81 -6.07 8.48 0.38
CA SER A 81 -6.16 9.74 -0.36
C SER A 81 -5.70 10.90 0.49
N ALA A 82 -4.58 10.75 1.15
CA ALA A 82 -4.12 11.73 2.11
C ALA A 82 -3.72 13.05 1.48
N ARG A 83 -3.51 13.07 0.17
CA ARG A 83 -3.04 14.29 -0.49
C ARG A 83 -4.14 15.23 -0.91
N SER A 84 -5.34 14.76 -0.92
CA SER A 84 -6.46 15.60 -1.30
C SER A 84 -6.85 16.42 -0.09
N GLU A 85 -6.99 17.73 -0.28
CA GLU A 85 -7.28 18.60 0.85
C GLU A 85 -8.65 18.40 1.44
N ASP A 86 -9.55 17.83 0.71
CA ASP A 86 -10.91 17.62 1.23
C ASP A 86 -11.21 16.17 1.47
N SER A 87 -10.18 15.33 1.53
CA SER A 87 -10.47 13.93 1.67
C SER A 87 -9.56 13.26 2.67
N ASP A 88 -10.15 12.92 3.76
CA ASP A 88 -9.55 12.01 4.72
C ASP A 88 -10.10 10.63 4.49
N LYS A 89 -10.44 10.33 3.27
CA LYS A 89 -11.12 9.10 2.95
C LYS A 89 -10.18 7.98 2.66
N ILE A 90 -10.60 6.79 3.03
CA ILE A 90 -9.96 5.57 2.63
C ILE A 90 -10.93 4.88 1.70
N GLU A 91 -10.48 4.55 0.50
CA GLU A 91 -11.32 3.88 -0.47
C GLU A 91 -10.74 2.51 -0.79
N ALA A 92 -11.59 1.52 -0.83
CA ALA A 92 -11.19 0.18 -1.21
C ALA A 92 -11.50 -0.02 -2.69
N LEU A 93 -10.49 -0.46 -3.43
CA LEU A 93 -10.64 -0.73 -4.86
C LEU A 93 -10.35 -2.20 -5.12
N ASP A 94 -11.22 -2.82 -5.84
CA ASP A 94 -11.09 -4.24 -6.18
C ASP A 94 -10.34 -4.47 -7.48
#